data_a64aa09c04ce6ac4c991bef75ef0be79
#
_entry.id   a64aa09c04ce6ac4c991bef75ef0be79
#
_cell.length_a   1.000
_cell.length_b   1.000
_cell.length_c   1.000
_cell.angle_alpha   90.00
_cell.angle_beta   90.00
_cell.angle_gamma   90.00
#
_symmetry.space_group_name_H-M   'P 1'
#
loop_
_entity.id
_entity.type
_entity.pdbx_description
1 polymer ?
#
loop_
_entity_poly.entity_id
_entity_poly.type
_entity_poly.pdbx_seq_one_letter_code
_entity_poly.pdbx_strand_id
1 'polypeptide(L)'
;LANEYDKDIATAYKKNHSSTKMINEDITKLDLQSVFEQYKGNIDVIIGGPPCQGFSQKGKRKTIHDERNFLFKYYVKVVDLVKPQYFVMENVPNLLTAEKGYFKREIEELFSKMGYILDAGVLNAADYGVPQNRRRAVIIGKKTNEERVNLLPKPVNKKVSVWDAISDLAYLNSGEGDEIQDYKFEARSEYQKKMRMNSNKLLNHKATNHSKLALERLALVPPEQGKECLPEEHLTKSIYSGT
;
A
#
# COMPACT_ATOMS: atom_id res chain seq x y z
N LEU A 1 0.03 4.92 18.64
CA LEU A 1 1.21 5.63 18.16
C LEU A 1 1.40 5.36 16.66
N ALA A 2 1.76 6.38 15.89
CA ALA A 2 2.18 6.27 14.49
C ALA A 2 3.48 7.07 14.29
N ASN A 3 4.29 6.66 13.30
CA ASN A 3 5.48 7.38 12.89
C ASN A 3 5.46 7.56 11.37
N GLU A 4 5.72 8.77 10.90
CA GLU A 4 5.84 9.13 9.50
C GLU A 4 6.82 10.31 9.38
N TYR A 5 7.78 10.23 8.46
CA TYR A 5 8.78 11.28 8.28
C TYR A 5 8.26 12.45 7.42
N ASP A 6 7.40 12.14 6.43
CA ASP A 6 6.82 13.17 5.56
C ASP A 6 5.75 13.96 6.31
N LYS A 7 5.93 15.28 6.34
CA LYS A 7 5.08 16.21 7.09
C LYS A 7 3.63 16.25 6.58
N ASP A 8 3.44 16.18 5.26
CA ASP A 8 2.11 16.29 4.66
C ASP A 8 1.33 14.99 4.87
N ILE A 9 2.00 13.84 4.75
CA ILE A 9 1.41 12.53 5.06
C ILE A 9 1.08 12.43 6.55
N ALA A 10 2.00 12.83 7.43
CA ALA A 10 1.77 12.84 8.88
C ALA A 10 0.60 13.75 9.26
N THR A 11 0.47 14.91 8.61
CA THR A 11 -0.65 15.86 8.82
C THR A 11 -1.97 15.24 8.36
N ALA A 12 -2.02 14.61 7.20
CA ALA A 12 -3.20 13.92 6.70
C ALA A 12 -3.62 12.76 7.62
N TYR A 13 -2.65 11.96 8.06
CA TYR A 13 -2.90 10.87 9.01
C TYR A 13 -3.49 11.39 10.33
N LYS A 14 -2.90 12.45 10.91
CA LYS A 14 -3.37 13.05 12.16
C LYS A 14 -4.79 13.60 12.07
N LYS A 15 -5.18 14.18 10.92
CA LYS A 15 -6.55 14.64 10.67
C LYS A 15 -7.55 13.49 10.68
N ASN A 16 -7.20 12.34 10.13
CA ASN A 16 -8.07 11.17 10.06
C ASN A 16 -8.04 10.30 11.34
N HIS A 17 -6.99 10.42 12.16
CA HIS A 17 -6.76 9.64 13.37
C HIS A 17 -6.37 10.57 14.53
N SER A 18 -7.28 11.47 14.91
CA SER A 18 -7.02 12.57 15.87
C SER A 18 -6.58 12.10 17.28
N SER A 19 -7.02 10.91 17.70
CA SER A 19 -6.62 10.29 18.98
C SER A 19 -5.25 9.59 18.94
N THR A 20 -4.66 9.40 17.76
CA THR A 20 -3.37 8.72 17.62
C THR A 20 -2.21 9.69 17.81
N LYS A 21 -1.31 9.41 18.76
CA LYS A 21 -0.05 10.14 18.89
C LYS A 21 0.80 9.92 17.62
N MET A 22 1.09 11.01 16.92
CA MET A 22 1.93 11.01 15.71
C MET A 22 3.33 11.53 16.04
N ILE A 23 4.35 10.78 15.66
CA ILE A 23 5.75 11.19 15.64
C ILE A 23 6.11 11.52 14.18
N ASN A 24 6.23 12.81 13.86
CA ASN A 24 6.66 13.25 12.54
C ASN A 24 8.17 13.44 12.52
N GLU A 25 8.89 12.34 12.35
CA GLU A 25 10.35 12.31 12.28
C GLU A 25 10.81 11.06 11.52
N ASP A 26 12.00 11.12 10.94
CA ASP A 26 12.68 9.98 10.34
C ASP A 26 12.98 8.94 11.44
N ILE A 27 12.46 7.72 11.28
CA ILE A 27 12.65 6.64 12.23
C ILE A 27 14.13 6.32 12.52
N THR A 28 15.02 6.63 11.57
CA THR A 28 16.45 6.40 11.71
C THR A 28 17.13 7.38 12.68
N LYS A 29 16.49 8.51 12.95
CA LYS A 29 16.96 9.53 13.89
C LYS A 29 16.35 9.41 15.28
N LEU A 30 15.35 8.53 15.43
CA LEU A 30 14.71 8.30 16.73
C LEU A 30 15.62 7.43 17.63
N ASP A 31 15.66 7.79 18.90
CA ASP A 31 16.06 6.85 19.94
C ASP A 31 14.92 5.85 20.14
N LEU A 32 15.02 4.71 19.43
CA LEU A 32 13.97 3.69 19.44
C LEU A 32 13.72 3.16 20.86
N GLN A 33 14.77 3.03 21.67
CA GLN A 33 14.64 2.54 23.04
C GLN A 33 13.74 3.47 23.87
N SER A 34 14.06 4.75 23.93
CA SER A 34 13.29 5.72 24.72
C SER A 34 11.85 5.90 24.20
N VAL A 35 11.65 5.81 22.87
CA VAL A 35 10.32 6.00 22.26
C VAL A 35 9.43 4.78 22.45
N PHE A 36 9.95 3.56 22.24
CA PHE A 36 9.12 2.36 22.07
C PHE A 36 9.13 1.42 23.28
N GLU A 37 10.13 1.43 24.15
CA GLU A 37 10.21 0.51 25.29
C GLU A 37 9.03 0.64 26.27
N GLN A 38 8.49 1.84 26.43
CA GLN A 38 7.30 2.10 27.25
C GLN A 38 6.06 1.31 26.80
N TYR A 39 6.04 0.84 25.55
CA TYR A 39 4.93 0.06 24.96
C TYR A 39 5.15 -1.44 25.03
N LYS A 40 6.25 -1.90 25.57
CA LYS A 40 6.61 -3.33 25.64
C LYS A 40 5.54 -4.14 26.38
N GLY A 41 5.01 -5.15 25.69
CA GLY A 41 3.96 -6.01 26.21
C GLY A 41 2.56 -5.40 26.32
N ASN A 42 2.39 -4.13 25.94
CA ASN A 42 1.11 -3.41 26.01
C ASN A 42 0.50 -3.12 24.63
N ILE A 43 1.10 -3.64 23.57
CA ILE A 43 0.62 -3.45 22.20
C ILE A 43 0.22 -4.81 21.62
N ASP A 44 -1.00 -4.88 21.11
CA ASP A 44 -1.49 -6.10 20.47
C ASP A 44 -0.91 -6.27 19.06
N VAL A 45 -0.81 -5.20 18.28
CA VAL A 45 -0.36 -5.27 16.88
C VAL A 45 0.52 -4.09 16.47
N ILE A 46 1.56 -4.39 15.70
CA ILE A 46 2.36 -3.40 14.94
C ILE A 46 2.08 -3.60 13.46
N ILE A 47 1.73 -2.51 12.75
CA ILE A 47 1.52 -2.52 11.30
C ILE A 47 2.57 -1.63 10.65
N GLY A 48 3.19 -2.08 9.55
CA GLY A 48 4.14 -1.28 8.80
C GLY A 48 4.40 -1.79 7.39
N GLY A 49 4.84 -0.87 6.52
CA GLY A 49 5.27 -1.17 5.15
C GLY A 49 6.68 -0.61 4.91
N PRO A 50 7.74 -1.12 5.58
CA PRO A 50 9.08 -0.59 5.41
C PRO A 50 9.54 -0.77 3.96
N PRO A 51 10.03 0.30 3.28
CA PRO A 51 10.47 0.18 1.90
C PRO A 51 11.65 -0.80 1.76
N CYS A 52 11.56 -1.67 0.76
CA CYS A 52 12.54 -2.72 0.48
C CYS A 52 13.21 -2.48 -0.89
N GLN A 53 14.02 -1.44 -0.99
CA GLN A 53 14.67 -1.06 -2.27
C GLN A 53 15.72 -2.10 -2.73
N GLY A 54 16.35 -2.79 -1.82
CA GLY A 54 17.35 -3.84 -2.11
C GLY A 54 16.79 -5.08 -2.81
N PHE A 55 15.48 -5.36 -2.69
CA PHE A 55 14.85 -6.57 -3.23
C PHE A 55 14.31 -6.40 -4.67
N SER A 56 14.32 -5.19 -5.23
CA SER A 56 13.71 -4.91 -6.54
C SER A 56 14.65 -4.98 -7.74
N GLN A 57 15.98 -5.06 -7.56
CA GLN A 57 16.94 -5.00 -8.66
C GLN A 57 17.49 -6.37 -9.05
N LYS A 58 17.42 -6.70 -10.35
CA LYS A 58 18.04 -7.91 -10.96
C LYS A 58 19.57 -7.89 -10.79
N GLY A 59 20.16 -9.01 -10.35
CA GLY A 59 21.53 -9.31 -10.74
C GLY A 59 22.62 -9.39 -9.66
N LYS A 60 22.34 -9.29 -8.33
CA LYS A 60 23.33 -9.66 -7.29
C LYS A 60 22.60 -10.29 -6.11
N ARG A 61 23.18 -11.31 -5.49
CA ARG A 61 22.69 -11.91 -4.23
C ARG A 61 22.60 -10.79 -3.18
N LYS A 62 21.40 -10.42 -2.80
CA LYS A 62 21.12 -9.36 -1.84
C LYS A 62 20.44 -10.02 -0.66
N THR A 63 20.97 -9.78 0.53
CA THR A 63 20.43 -10.31 1.77
C THR A 63 19.60 -9.24 2.48
N ILE A 64 18.83 -9.63 3.49
CA ILE A 64 18.16 -8.68 4.39
C ILE A 64 19.16 -7.76 5.11
N HIS A 65 20.46 -8.12 5.10
CA HIS A 65 21.54 -7.31 5.65
C HIS A 65 22.09 -6.24 4.69
N ASP A 66 21.62 -6.21 3.42
CA ASP A 66 21.99 -5.17 2.46
C ASP A 66 21.65 -3.78 3.04
N GLU A 67 22.58 -2.84 2.94
CA GLU A 67 22.42 -1.48 3.47
C GLU A 67 21.18 -0.76 2.93
N ARG A 68 20.73 -1.10 1.71
CA ARG A 68 19.52 -0.53 1.10
C ARG A 68 18.22 -0.98 1.78
N ASN A 69 18.26 -2.00 2.63
CA ASN A 69 17.13 -2.49 3.42
C ASN A 69 17.15 -1.96 4.86
N PHE A 70 17.83 -0.85 5.10
CA PHE A 70 18.00 -0.32 6.44
C PHE A 70 16.68 -0.02 7.16
N LEU A 71 15.64 0.46 6.48
CA LEU A 71 14.33 0.72 7.08
C LEU A 71 13.61 -0.56 7.53
N PHE A 72 13.80 -1.68 6.83
CA PHE A 72 13.34 -2.98 7.31
C PHE A 72 13.96 -3.35 8.67
N LYS A 73 15.26 -3.08 8.86
CA LYS A 73 15.94 -3.32 10.14
C LYS A 73 15.36 -2.50 11.30
N TYR A 74 14.91 -1.26 11.03
CA TYR A 74 14.24 -0.45 12.04
C TYR A 74 12.86 -1.00 12.40
N TYR A 75 12.10 -1.48 11.41
CA TYR A 75 10.84 -2.18 11.69
C TYR A 75 11.06 -3.40 12.59
N VAL A 76 12.03 -4.24 12.29
CA VAL A 76 12.39 -5.41 13.10
C VAL A 76 12.80 -4.99 14.53
N LYS A 77 13.63 -3.96 14.68
CA LYS A 77 14.03 -3.43 15.99
C LYS A 77 12.83 -2.97 16.82
N VAL A 78 11.86 -2.28 16.20
CA VAL A 78 10.64 -1.85 16.88
C VAL A 78 9.81 -3.05 17.33
N VAL A 79 9.64 -4.07 16.48
CA VAL A 79 8.95 -5.31 16.87
C VAL A 79 9.65 -6.01 18.04
N ASP A 80 10.99 -6.05 18.04
CA ASP A 80 11.76 -6.68 19.13
C ASP A 80 11.66 -5.89 20.44
N LEU A 81 11.67 -4.56 20.39
CA LEU A 81 11.52 -3.71 21.58
C LEU A 81 10.13 -3.83 22.19
N VAL A 82 9.08 -3.71 21.36
CA VAL A 82 7.67 -3.66 21.79
C VAL A 82 7.15 -5.06 22.13
N LYS A 83 7.62 -6.09 21.43
CA LYS A 83 7.17 -7.49 21.56
C LYS A 83 5.65 -7.64 21.47
N PRO A 84 5.00 -7.12 20.40
CA PRO A 84 3.55 -7.19 20.24
C PRO A 84 3.07 -8.64 20.12
N GLN A 85 1.77 -8.88 20.35
CA GLN A 85 1.17 -10.20 20.11
C GLN A 85 1.15 -10.56 18.62
N TYR A 86 0.92 -9.54 17.76
CA TYR A 86 0.94 -9.68 16.30
C TYR A 86 1.75 -8.55 15.66
N PHE A 87 2.26 -8.84 14.46
CA PHE A 87 2.68 -7.77 13.55
C PHE A 87 2.16 -8.04 12.14
N VAL A 88 1.96 -6.97 11.38
CA VAL A 88 1.58 -7.02 9.96
C VAL A 88 2.57 -6.21 9.16
N MET A 89 3.20 -6.83 8.18
CA MET A 89 4.13 -6.17 7.27
C MET A 89 3.63 -6.28 5.83
N GLU A 90 3.47 -5.16 5.16
CA GLU A 90 3.12 -5.07 3.74
C GLU A 90 4.36 -4.75 2.90
N ASN A 91 4.47 -5.34 1.72
CA ASN A 91 5.54 -5.03 0.79
C ASN A 91 5.19 -5.39 -0.67
N VAL A 92 6.15 -5.19 -1.57
CA VAL A 92 6.02 -5.64 -2.97
C VAL A 92 6.09 -7.16 -3.07
N PRO A 93 5.40 -7.80 -4.04
CA PRO A 93 5.37 -9.27 -4.19
C PRO A 93 6.74 -9.92 -4.26
N ASN A 94 7.72 -9.24 -4.88
CA ASN A 94 9.08 -9.75 -5.04
C ASN A 94 9.78 -10.08 -3.72
N LEU A 95 9.36 -9.47 -2.60
CA LEU A 95 9.89 -9.81 -1.28
C LEU A 95 9.73 -11.32 -0.97
N LEU A 96 8.60 -11.91 -1.37
CA LEU A 96 8.32 -13.32 -1.11
C LEU A 96 8.69 -14.25 -2.27
N THR A 97 8.74 -13.76 -3.51
CA THR A 97 8.85 -14.58 -4.71
C THR A 97 10.23 -14.54 -5.38
N ALA A 98 11.00 -13.48 -5.16
CA ALA A 98 12.34 -13.37 -5.74
C ALA A 98 13.31 -14.43 -5.17
N GLU A 99 14.31 -14.78 -5.95
CA GLU A 99 15.39 -15.72 -5.58
C GLU A 99 14.84 -17.04 -5.00
N LYS A 100 13.77 -17.58 -5.63
CA LYS A 100 13.11 -18.83 -5.18
C LYS A 100 12.68 -18.79 -3.71
N GLY A 101 12.24 -17.60 -3.22
CA GLY A 101 11.78 -17.40 -1.85
C GLY A 101 12.91 -17.30 -0.80
N TYR A 102 14.12 -16.99 -1.23
CA TYR A 102 15.26 -16.83 -0.31
C TYR A 102 14.97 -15.80 0.78
N PHE A 103 14.50 -14.61 0.40
CA PHE A 103 14.18 -13.53 1.36
C PHE A 103 13.04 -13.90 2.32
N LYS A 104 12.06 -14.66 1.83
CA LYS A 104 10.99 -15.17 2.68
C LYS A 104 11.57 -16.01 3.81
N ARG A 105 12.47 -16.96 3.49
CA ARG A 105 13.10 -17.81 4.51
C ARG A 105 13.96 -17.02 5.49
N GLU A 106 14.73 -16.03 5.03
CA GLU A 106 15.50 -15.16 5.93
C GLU A 106 14.61 -14.40 6.92
N ILE A 107 13.47 -13.87 6.45
CA ILE A 107 12.48 -13.17 7.29
C ILE A 107 11.87 -14.15 8.29
N GLU A 108 11.47 -15.34 7.86
CA GLU A 108 10.93 -16.38 8.73
C GLU A 108 11.93 -16.77 9.83
N GLU A 109 13.18 -16.99 9.46
CA GLU A 109 14.24 -17.33 10.43
C GLU A 109 14.48 -16.20 11.45
N LEU A 110 14.52 -14.95 10.98
CA LEU A 110 14.74 -13.79 11.83
C LEU A 110 13.64 -13.63 12.89
N PHE A 111 12.37 -13.68 12.48
CA PHE A 111 11.26 -13.52 13.40
C PHE A 111 11.00 -14.77 14.26
N SER A 112 11.35 -15.96 13.76
CA SER A 112 11.31 -17.19 14.56
C SER A 112 12.23 -17.12 15.79
N LYS A 113 13.44 -16.56 15.62
CA LYS A 113 14.37 -16.30 16.74
C LYS A 113 13.80 -15.34 17.79
N MET A 114 12.82 -14.53 17.43
CA MET A 114 12.09 -13.61 18.30
C MET A 114 10.82 -14.22 18.91
N GLY A 115 10.52 -15.49 18.61
CA GLY A 115 9.33 -16.22 19.08
C GLY A 115 8.06 -15.97 18.27
N TYR A 116 8.18 -15.58 16.98
CA TYR A 116 7.05 -15.40 16.08
C TYR A 116 6.98 -16.54 15.06
N ILE A 117 5.76 -17.01 14.80
CA ILE A 117 5.44 -17.85 13.65
C ILE A 117 4.73 -16.99 12.61
N LEU A 118 5.12 -17.15 11.34
CA LEU A 118 4.64 -16.31 10.26
C LEU A 118 3.63 -17.03 9.38
N ASP A 119 2.61 -16.28 8.92
CA ASP A 119 1.79 -16.60 7.76
C ASP A 119 2.02 -15.53 6.70
N ALA A 120 2.43 -15.92 5.49
CA ALA A 120 2.86 -14.99 4.47
C ALA A 120 2.37 -15.40 3.08
N GLY A 121 1.85 -14.45 2.33
CA GLY A 121 1.36 -14.66 0.98
C GLY A 121 1.32 -13.40 0.13
N VAL A 122 1.16 -13.60 -1.18
CA VAL A 122 0.90 -12.51 -2.12
C VAL A 122 -0.61 -12.39 -2.31
N LEU A 123 -1.19 -11.32 -1.79
CA LEU A 123 -2.61 -11.03 -1.88
C LEU A 123 -2.88 -10.01 -2.99
N ASN A 124 -4.03 -10.14 -3.67
CA ASN A 124 -4.52 -9.15 -4.62
C ASN A 124 -5.70 -8.40 -4.00
N ALA A 125 -5.61 -7.09 -3.87
CA ALA A 125 -6.65 -6.26 -3.28
C ALA A 125 -8.07 -6.50 -3.89
N ALA A 126 -8.14 -6.81 -5.19
CA ALA A 126 -9.40 -7.14 -5.86
C ALA A 126 -10.10 -8.38 -5.27
N ASP A 127 -9.34 -9.32 -4.68
CA ASP A 127 -9.90 -10.51 -4.05
C ASP A 127 -10.49 -10.23 -2.66
N TYR A 128 -10.34 -9.00 -2.16
CA TYR A 128 -10.80 -8.54 -0.85
C TYR A 128 -11.79 -7.35 -0.93
N GLY A 129 -12.45 -7.18 -2.08
CA GLY A 129 -13.49 -6.18 -2.27
C GLY A 129 -12.98 -4.76 -2.58
N VAL A 130 -11.70 -4.60 -2.91
CA VAL A 130 -11.13 -3.34 -3.40
C VAL A 130 -11.22 -3.33 -4.93
N PRO A 131 -11.76 -2.28 -5.58
CA PRO A 131 -11.87 -2.21 -7.04
C PRO A 131 -10.53 -1.89 -7.74
N GLN A 132 -9.48 -2.61 -7.37
CA GLN A 132 -8.13 -2.42 -7.89
C GLN A 132 -7.35 -3.74 -7.93
N ASN A 133 -6.74 -4.04 -9.08
CA ASN A 133 -5.75 -5.09 -9.20
C ASN A 133 -4.41 -4.60 -8.62
N ARG A 134 -4.20 -4.86 -7.32
CA ARG A 134 -2.99 -4.48 -6.59
C ARG A 134 -2.47 -5.66 -5.81
N ARG A 135 -1.41 -6.28 -6.30
CA ARG A 135 -0.76 -7.40 -5.63
C ARG A 135 0.28 -6.90 -4.62
N ARG A 136 0.22 -7.45 -3.41
CA ARG A 136 1.15 -7.12 -2.31
C ARG A 136 1.54 -8.38 -1.55
N ALA A 137 2.80 -8.43 -1.13
CA ALA A 137 3.23 -9.36 -0.10
C ALA A 137 2.66 -8.90 1.23
N VAL A 138 1.96 -9.78 1.93
CA VAL A 138 1.47 -9.57 3.29
C VAL A 138 2.07 -10.64 4.17
N ILE A 139 2.70 -10.23 5.25
CA ILE A 139 3.32 -11.10 6.24
C ILE A 139 2.68 -10.76 7.59
N ILE A 140 2.08 -11.76 8.23
CA ILE A 140 1.50 -11.63 9.57
C ILE A 140 2.28 -12.55 10.50
N GLY A 141 2.85 -11.97 11.55
CA GLY A 141 3.52 -12.73 12.61
C GLY A 141 2.66 -12.80 13.87
N LYS A 142 2.55 -13.98 14.46
CA LYS A 142 1.93 -14.23 15.77
C LYS A 142 3.00 -14.68 16.75
N LYS A 143 3.07 -14.05 17.91
CA LYS A 143 3.93 -14.49 19.00
C LYS A 143 3.29 -15.71 19.68
N THR A 144 3.87 -16.89 19.47
CA THR A 144 3.28 -18.15 19.93
C THR A 144 4.30 -19.28 19.90
N ASN A 145 4.01 -20.36 20.65
CA ASN A 145 4.75 -21.61 20.61
C ASN A 145 4.07 -22.66 19.70
N GLU A 146 3.04 -22.29 18.97
CA GLU A 146 2.41 -23.17 17.98
C GLU A 146 3.39 -23.46 16.84
N GLU A 147 3.29 -24.63 16.21
CA GLU A 147 4.15 -24.98 15.07
C GLU A 147 3.71 -24.27 13.77
N ARG A 148 2.42 -23.92 13.66
CA ARG A 148 1.82 -23.32 12.48
C ARG A 148 0.66 -22.41 12.82
N VAL A 149 0.49 -21.33 12.03
CA VAL A 149 -0.62 -20.39 12.10
C VAL A 149 -1.27 -20.18 10.73
N ASN A 150 -2.55 -19.85 10.73
CA ASN A 150 -3.35 -19.48 9.55
C ASN A 150 -3.99 -18.13 9.83
N LEU A 151 -3.37 -17.05 9.38
CA LEU A 151 -3.72 -15.67 9.72
C LEU A 151 -4.13 -14.84 8.50
N LEU A 152 -3.72 -15.25 7.29
CA LEU A 152 -4.10 -14.54 6.08
C LEU A 152 -5.61 -14.61 5.86
N PRO A 153 -6.26 -13.47 5.51
CA PRO A 153 -7.69 -13.43 5.28
C PRO A 153 -8.09 -14.30 4.08
N LYS A 154 -9.30 -14.83 4.11
CA LYS A 154 -9.89 -15.54 2.96
C LYS A 154 -10.42 -14.52 1.95
N PRO A 155 -10.28 -14.78 0.64
CA PRO A 155 -10.90 -13.94 -0.39
C PRO A 155 -12.42 -13.83 -0.22
N VAL A 156 -12.98 -12.69 -0.65
CA VAL A 156 -14.43 -12.49 -0.68
C VAL A 156 -15.06 -13.18 -1.91
N ASN A 157 -16.33 -13.58 -1.80
CA ASN A 157 -17.02 -14.29 -2.86
C ASN A 157 -17.30 -13.43 -4.10
N LYS A 158 -17.48 -12.11 -3.92
CA LYS A 158 -17.82 -11.18 -5.00
C LYS A 158 -16.80 -10.08 -5.09
N LYS A 159 -16.17 -9.95 -6.26
CA LYS A 159 -15.28 -8.81 -6.57
C LYS A 159 -16.08 -7.56 -6.85
N VAL A 160 -15.51 -6.41 -6.54
CA VAL A 160 -16.02 -5.09 -6.89
C VAL A 160 -15.32 -4.63 -8.15
N SER A 161 -16.08 -4.33 -9.21
CA SER A 161 -15.52 -3.77 -10.44
C SER A 161 -15.32 -2.26 -10.31
N VAL A 162 -14.55 -1.67 -11.24
CA VAL A 162 -14.41 -0.21 -11.33
C VAL A 162 -15.78 0.44 -11.59
N TRP A 163 -16.63 -0.19 -12.38
CA TRP A 163 -18.00 0.28 -12.62
C TRP A 163 -18.84 0.31 -11.34
N ASP A 164 -18.76 -0.75 -10.51
CA ASP A 164 -19.43 -0.77 -9.20
C ASP A 164 -18.91 0.33 -8.26
N ALA A 165 -17.67 0.78 -8.45
CA ALA A 165 -17.06 1.77 -7.56
C ALA A 165 -17.36 3.22 -7.94
N ILE A 166 -17.37 3.57 -9.23
CA ILE A 166 -17.37 4.97 -9.69
C ILE A 166 -18.43 5.31 -10.74
N SER A 167 -19.36 4.40 -11.10
CA SER A 167 -20.38 4.69 -12.12
C SER A 167 -21.43 5.74 -11.71
N ASP A 168 -21.42 6.15 -10.45
CA ASP A 168 -22.26 7.21 -9.89
C ASP A 168 -21.57 8.59 -9.87
N LEU A 169 -20.31 8.68 -10.31
CA LEU A 169 -19.60 9.94 -10.41
C LEU A 169 -19.89 10.63 -11.74
N ALA A 170 -19.86 11.97 -11.76
CA ALA A 170 -20.03 12.73 -12.99
C ALA A 170 -18.89 12.44 -13.97
N TYR A 171 -19.23 12.33 -15.26
CA TYR A 171 -18.23 12.33 -16.32
C TYR A 171 -17.64 13.74 -16.44
N LEU A 172 -16.31 13.84 -16.49
CA LEU A 172 -15.58 15.09 -16.59
C LEU A 172 -14.76 15.14 -17.86
N ASN A 173 -14.80 16.27 -18.55
CA ASN A 173 -13.80 16.61 -19.56
C ASN A 173 -12.50 17.09 -18.89
N SER A 174 -11.45 17.25 -19.69
CA SER A 174 -10.18 17.79 -19.23
C SER A 174 -10.37 19.17 -18.56
N GLY A 175 -9.90 19.29 -17.32
CA GLY A 175 -9.97 20.51 -16.51
C GLY A 175 -11.32 20.76 -15.81
N GLU A 176 -12.34 19.93 -16.03
CA GLU A 176 -13.63 20.05 -15.36
C GLU A 176 -13.63 19.47 -13.93
N GLY A 177 -14.70 19.79 -13.18
CA GLY A 177 -14.93 19.36 -11.81
C GLY A 177 -14.38 20.32 -10.77
N ASP A 178 -14.69 20.03 -9.51
CA ASP A 178 -14.35 20.87 -8.36
C ASP A 178 -13.78 20.05 -7.21
N GLU A 179 -13.08 20.73 -6.30
CA GLU A 179 -12.55 20.12 -5.08
C GLU A 179 -13.66 19.65 -4.13
N ILE A 180 -14.80 20.34 -4.14
CA ILE A 180 -15.99 20.03 -3.33
C ILE A 180 -17.22 20.26 -4.19
N GLN A 181 -18.02 19.22 -4.44
CA GLN A 181 -19.25 19.31 -5.23
C GLN A 181 -20.32 18.33 -4.77
N ASP A 182 -21.54 18.47 -5.28
CA ASP A 182 -22.61 17.52 -5.04
C ASP A 182 -22.46 16.27 -5.90
N TYR A 183 -22.97 15.15 -5.41
CA TYR A 183 -23.14 13.96 -6.26
C TYR A 183 -24.19 14.24 -7.34
N LYS A 184 -23.84 13.99 -8.59
CA LYS A 184 -24.73 14.21 -9.73
C LYS A 184 -25.69 13.05 -9.94
N PHE A 185 -25.30 11.85 -9.56
CA PHE A 185 -26.08 10.63 -9.74
C PHE A 185 -26.28 9.90 -8.42
N GLU A 186 -27.37 9.16 -8.32
CA GLU A 186 -27.65 8.29 -7.20
C GLU A 186 -26.67 7.10 -7.15
N ALA A 187 -26.40 6.58 -5.94
CA ALA A 187 -25.60 5.39 -5.75
C ALA A 187 -26.28 4.15 -6.34
N ARG A 188 -25.60 3.46 -7.27
CA ARG A 188 -26.13 2.31 -8.04
C ARG A 188 -25.70 0.96 -7.48
N SER A 189 -24.62 0.90 -6.70
CA SER A 189 -24.06 -0.32 -6.12
C SER A 189 -24.01 -0.26 -4.61
N GLU A 190 -23.92 -1.42 -3.96
CA GLU A 190 -23.70 -1.50 -2.52
C GLU A 190 -22.35 -0.90 -2.11
N TYR A 191 -21.34 -1.00 -2.97
CA TYR A 191 -20.04 -0.36 -2.74
C TYR A 191 -20.17 1.16 -2.68
N GLN A 192 -20.87 1.77 -3.65
CA GLN A 192 -21.11 3.22 -3.68
C GLN A 192 -21.93 3.69 -2.47
N LYS A 193 -22.98 2.96 -2.10
CA LYS A 193 -23.76 3.25 -0.88
C LYS A 193 -22.87 3.25 0.36
N LYS A 194 -22.02 2.24 0.49
CA LYS A 194 -21.05 2.13 1.60
C LYS A 194 -20.06 3.30 1.61
N MET A 195 -19.53 3.70 0.46
CA MET A 195 -18.57 4.83 0.38
C MET A 195 -19.21 6.17 0.71
N ARG A 196 -20.51 6.33 0.47
CA ARG A 196 -21.26 7.55 0.77
C ARG A 196 -21.80 7.64 2.19
N MET A 197 -21.71 6.59 3.00
CA MET A 197 -22.36 6.50 4.32
C MET A 197 -22.10 7.70 5.23
N ASN A 198 -20.92 8.32 5.15
CA ASN A 198 -20.50 9.43 5.98
C ASN A 198 -20.09 10.67 5.15
N SER A 199 -20.55 10.77 3.89
CA SER A 199 -20.17 11.87 3.01
C SER A 199 -21.37 12.37 2.20
N ASN A 200 -21.77 13.62 2.45
CA ASN A 200 -22.83 14.31 1.71
C ASN A 200 -22.30 15.03 0.46
N LYS A 201 -20.99 15.10 0.29
CA LYS A 201 -20.32 15.80 -0.79
C LYS A 201 -19.29 14.88 -1.46
N LEU A 202 -19.12 15.06 -2.74
CA LEU A 202 -18.04 14.49 -3.51
C LEU A 202 -16.81 15.39 -3.42
N LEU A 203 -15.68 14.82 -3.00
CA LEU A 203 -14.43 15.54 -2.78
C LEU A 203 -13.40 15.16 -3.83
N ASN A 204 -12.55 16.13 -4.22
CA ASN A 204 -11.40 15.91 -5.12
C ASN A 204 -11.78 15.30 -6.48
N HIS A 205 -13.01 15.52 -6.95
CA HIS A 205 -13.47 15.02 -8.26
C HIS A 205 -13.26 16.09 -9.32
N LYS A 206 -12.00 16.31 -9.68
CA LYS A 206 -11.52 17.31 -10.60
C LYS A 206 -10.56 16.69 -11.59
N ALA A 207 -10.83 16.84 -12.87
CA ALA A 207 -9.98 16.32 -13.94
C ALA A 207 -8.73 17.18 -14.11
N THR A 208 -7.60 16.52 -14.38
CA THR A 208 -6.37 17.21 -14.78
C THR A 208 -6.61 17.97 -16.11
N ASN A 209 -6.06 19.18 -16.20
CA ASN A 209 -6.08 19.94 -17.44
C ASN A 209 -4.98 19.41 -18.38
N HIS A 210 -5.38 18.69 -19.42
CA HIS A 210 -4.48 18.11 -20.41
C HIS A 210 -4.26 19.04 -21.61
N SER A 211 -3.06 19.00 -22.19
CA SER A 211 -2.79 19.67 -23.46
C SER A 211 -3.59 19.02 -24.60
N LYS A 212 -3.83 19.77 -25.69
CA LYS A 212 -4.51 19.28 -26.89
C LYS A 212 -3.86 17.98 -27.42
N LEU A 213 -2.53 17.95 -27.51
CA LEU A 213 -1.78 16.78 -27.94
C LEU A 213 -1.99 15.56 -27.00
N ALA A 214 -2.08 15.78 -25.68
CA ALA A 214 -2.37 14.69 -24.75
C ALA A 214 -3.78 14.14 -24.95
N LEU A 215 -4.77 14.99 -25.20
CA LEU A 215 -6.15 14.56 -25.49
C LEU A 215 -6.25 13.79 -26.81
N GLU A 216 -5.56 14.25 -27.86
CA GLU A 216 -5.48 13.54 -29.15
C GLU A 216 -4.89 12.14 -28.98
N ARG A 217 -3.80 12.00 -28.19
CA ARG A 217 -3.20 10.69 -27.87
C ARG A 217 -4.13 9.80 -27.06
N LEU A 218 -4.77 10.32 -26.03
CA LEU A 218 -5.72 9.56 -25.21
C LEU A 218 -6.89 9.04 -26.05
N ALA A 219 -7.38 9.83 -27.02
CA ALA A 219 -8.47 9.42 -27.90
C ALA A 219 -8.08 8.27 -28.85
N LEU A 220 -6.78 8.10 -29.13
CA LEU A 220 -6.27 7.02 -29.99
C LEU A 220 -6.03 5.69 -29.23
N VAL A 221 -6.09 5.70 -27.90
CA VAL A 221 -5.89 4.49 -27.09
C VAL A 221 -7.22 3.79 -26.84
N PRO A 222 -7.46 2.59 -27.44
CA PRO A 222 -8.67 1.83 -27.19
C PRO A 222 -8.76 1.34 -25.74
N PRO A 223 -9.96 0.96 -25.24
CA PRO A 223 -10.11 0.29 -23.96
C PRO A 223 -9.16 -0.90 -23.82
N GLU A 224 -8.62 -1.11 -22.61
CA GLU A 224 -7.71 -2.20 -22.25
C GLU A 224 -6.34 -2.19 -22.95
N GLN A 225 -6.04 -1.15 -23.73
CA GLN A 225 -4.72 -0.96 -24.35
C GLN A 225 -3.96 0.19 -23.72
N GLY A 226 -2.69 0.34 -24.06
CA GLY A 226 -1.80 1.37 -23.55
C GLY A 226 -1.08 2.13 -24.68
N LYS A 227 -0.01 2.81 -24.30
CA LYS A 227 0.81 3.64 -25.21
C LYS A 227 1.37 2.89 -26.44
N GLU A 228 1.47 1.58 -26.35
CA GLU A 228 2.00 0.70 -27.40
C GLU A 228 1.14 0.68 -28.68
N CYS A 229 -0.13 1.09 -28.58
CA CYS A 229 -1.01 1.16 -29.76
C CYS A 229 -1.01 2.56 -30.44
N LEU A 230 -0.25 3.52 -29.92
CA LEU A 230 -0.14 4.84 -30.53
C LEU A 230 0.65 4.79 -31.84
N PRO A 231 0.22 5.51 -32.91
CA PRO A 231 0.99 5.71 -34.11
C PRO A 231 2.38 6.31 -33.82
N GLU A 232 3.36 6.00 -34.65
CA GLU A 232 4.76 6.47 -34.45
C GLU A 232 4.87 7.98 -34.33
N GLU A 233 4.06 8.74 -35.10
CA GLU A 233 3.99 10.21 -35.05
C GLU A 233 3.57 10.77 -33.70
N HIS A 234 2.86 9.98 -32.88
CA HIS A 234 2.46 10.32 -31.53
C HIS A 234 3.45 9.85 -30.45
N LEU A 235 4.45 9.05 -30.82
CA LEU A 235 5.47 8.57 -29.89
C LEU A 235 6.58 9.60 -29.76
N THR A 236 6.83 10.08 -28.54
CA THR A 236 7.93 11.00 -28.23
C THR A 236 8.91 10.33 -27.26
N LYS A 237 10.16 10.84 -27.19
CA LYS A 237 11.18 10.33 -26.26
C LYS A 237 10.68 10.28 -24.80
N SER A 238 9.85 11.21 -24.38
CA SER A 238 9.25 11.22 -23.03
C SER A 238 8.24 10.10 -22.77
N ILE A 239 7.65 9.51 -23.83
CA ILE A 239 6.74 8.35 -23.71
C ILE A 239 7.55 7.06 -23.58
N TYR A 240 8.74 6.98 -24.17
CA TYR A 240 9.62 5.81 -24.07
C TYR A 240 10.36 5.72 -22.72
N SER A 241 10.62 6.85 -22.05
CA SER A 241 11.36 6.88 -20.78
C SER A 241 10.55 6.51 -19.52
N GLY A 242 9.30 6.12 -19.67
CA GLY A 242 8.37 5.77 -18.59
C GLY A 242 8.22 4.25 -18.37
N THR A 243 9.30 3.49 -18.45
CA THR A 243 9.35 2.04 -18.11
C THR A 243 10.07 1.82 -16.79
#